data_5201c6ce97f600f4770b00f2ac759065
#
_entry.id   5201c6ce97f600f4770b00f2ac759065
#
_cell.length_a   1.000
_cell.length_b   1.000
_cell.length_c   1.000
_cell.angle_alpha   90.00
_cell.angle_beta   90.00
_cell.angle_gamma   90.00
#
_symmetry.space_group_name_H-M   'P 1'
#
loop_
_entity.id
_entity.type
_entity.pdbx_description
1 polymer ?
#
loop_
_entity_poly.entity_id
_entity_poly.type
_entity_poly.pdbx_seq_one_letter_code
_entity_poly.pdbx_strand_id
1 'polypeptide(L)'
;MLTSLLILFAFGCLSGVTTVLFGFGGGFVTVPVIAAVAGGGDALHVAVATSAVVMLVNSAGATVAGLRAGRVRREYLWPLAVFVGLGAVLGAFAATWAPDGLLRLLFAAYLMVTILDSLLRKGFLRPPEDRTPLGPVTATAGGLGIGAVASLLGVGGSVLTVPLLRRKGLSMTDAVALANPLSLPVALVATVVYAFTGPGPAGYVDPLAAAALLAGSLPTIAIVRRFAGRLPDRVHAVAYVGLLLAALVAVL
;
A
#
# COMPACT_ATOMS: atom_id res chain seq x y z
N MET A 1 5.04 2.89 -27.02
CA MET A 1 6.09 3.14 -26.01
C MET A 1 5.93 4.50 -25.31
N LEU A 2 5.98 5.64 -26.04
CA LEU A 2 5.82 6.96 -25.41
C LEU A 2 4.49 7.13 -24.69
N THR A 3 3.38 6.72 -25.28
CA THR A 3 2.04 6.79 -24.68
C THR A 3 1.96 5.98 -23.37
N SER A 4 2.53 4.78 -23.35
CA SER A 4 2.58 3.95 -22.13
C SER A 4 3.38 4.61 -21.01
N LEU A 5 4.51 5.24 -21.33
CA LEU A 5 5.33 5.97 -20.37
C LEU A 5 4.61 7.21 -19.82
N LEU A 6 3.87 7.94 -20.66
CA LEU A 6 3.06 9.07 -20.21
C LEU A 6 1.92 8.64 -19.29
N ILE A 7 1.26 7.53 -19.60
CA ILE A 7 0.23 6.94 -18.72
C ILE A 7 0.86 6.56 -17.37
N LEU A 8 1.97 5.84 -17.40
CA LEU A 8 2.66 5.44 -16.17
C LEU A 8 3.12 6.65 -15.33
N PHE A 9 3.64 7.70 -15.98
CA PHE A 9 3.99 8.95 -15.31
C PHE A 9 2.77 9.60 -14.63
N ALA A 10 1.65 9.72 -15.35
CA ALA A 10 0.42 10.31 -14.82
C ALA A 10 -0.12 9.50 -13.60
N PHE A 11 -0.12 8.16 -13.72
CA PHE A 11 -0.48 7.30 -12.59
C PHE A 11 0.58 7.30 -11.48
N GLY A 12 1.84 7.58 -11.80
CA GLY A 12 2.88 7.88 -10.83
C GLY A 12 2.51 9.12 -10.00
N CYS A 13 2.04 10.19 -10.63
CA CYS A 13 1.55 11.37 -9.90
C CYS A 13 0.38 11.01 -8.97
N LEU A 14 -0.60 10.25 -9.46
CA LEU A 14 -1.71 9.77 -8.64
C LEU A 14 -1.24 8.88 -7.47
N SER A 15 -0.27 8.00 -7.72
CA SER A 15 0.39 7.18 -6.71
C SER A 15 1.06 8.03 -5.63
N GLY A 16 1.72 9.14 -6.02
CA GLY A 16 2.30 10.10 -5.08
C GLY A 16 1.24 10.77 -4.18
N VAL A 17 0.11 11.19 -4.76
CA VAL A 17 -1.02 11.75 -4.01
C VAL A 17 -1.54 10.72 -2.99
N THR A 18 -1.82 9.49 -3.45
CA THR A 18 -2.39 8.44 -2.60
C THR A 18 -1.43 7.94 -1.52
N THR A 19 -0.12 7.99 -1.77
CA THR A 19 0.90 7.70 -0.76
C THR A 19 0.84 8.70 0.39
N VAL A 20 0.74 9.98 0.08
CA VAL A 20 0.74 11.05 1.10
C VAL A 20 -0.59 11.12 1.84
N LEU A 21 -1.70 11.00 1.12
CA LEU A 21 -3.03 11.13 1.71
C LEU A 21 -3.50 9.85 2.41
N PHE A 22 -3.20 8.68 1.85
CA PHE A 22 -3.78 7.42 2.34
C PHE A 22 -2.75 6.40 2.82
N GLY A 23 -1.46 6.68 2.62
CA GLY A 23 -0.39 5.79 3.07
C GLY A 23 -0.20 4.55 2.20
N PHE A 24 -0.76 4.50 0.99
CA PHE A 24 -0.76 3.28 0.16
C PHE A 24 0.61 2.95 -0.44
N GLY A 25 1.62 3.80 -0.26
CA GLY A 25 2.95 3.58 -0.84
C GLY A 25 2.97 3.57 -2.36
N GLY A 26 1.80 3.60 -2.99
CA GLY A 26 1.63 3.58 -4.43
C GLY A 26 1.17 2.25 -5.00
N GLY A 27 1.49 1.12 -4.40
CA GLY A 27 1.18 -0.22 -4.93
C GLY A 27 -0.28 -0.41 -5.31
N PHE A 28 -1.18 0.10 -4.50
CA PHE A 28 -2.62 0.02 -4.71
C PHE A 28 -3.12 0.60 -6.05
N VAL A 29 -2.54 1.71 -6.49
CA VAL A 29 -2.90 2.38 -7.76
C VAL A 29 -2.09 1.82 -8.92
N THR A 30 -0.83 1.45 -8.66
CA THR A 30 0.09 1.06 -9.72
C THR A 30 -0.13 -0.37 -10.22
N VAL A 31 -0.58 -1.30 -9.34
CA VAL A 31 -0.83 -2.70 -9.75
C VAL A 31 -1.82 -2.80 -10.92
N PRO A 32 -3.05 -2.26 -10.85
CA PRO A 32 -3.99 -2.37 -11.98
C PRO A 32 -3.47 -1.72 -13.27
N VAL A 33 -2.76 -0.60 -13.13
CA VAL A 33 -2.26 0.17 -14.28
C VAL A 33 -1.12 -0.55 -14.98
N ILE A 34 -0.16 -1.07 -14.23
CA ILE A 34 0.95 -1.83 -14.81
C ILE A 34 0.42 -3.12 -15.45
N ALA A 35 -0.51 -3.82 -14.79
CA ALA A 35 -1.13 -5.01 -15.35
C ALA A 35 -1.83 -4.76 -16.70
N ALA A 36 -2.49 -3.59 -16.83
CA ALA A 36 -3.13 -3.18 -18.09
C ALA A 36 -2.13 -2.80 -19.18
N VAL A 37 -0.96 -2.27 -18.82
CA VAL A 37 0.08 -1.83 -19.78
C VAL A 37 1.03 -2.97 -20.17
N ALA A 38 1.37 -3.84 -19.22
CA ALA A 38 2.34 -4.91 -19.45
C ALA A 38 1.85 -5.96 -20.46
N GLY A 39 0.58 -6.40 -20.37
CA GLY A 39 0.02 -7.45 -21.22
C GLY A 39 0.71 -8.80 -21.03
N GLY A 40 0.10 -9.87 -21.57
CA GLY A 40 0.69 -11.23 -21.51
C GLY A 40 0.27 -12.03 -20.27
N GLY A 41 0.77 -13.27 -20.19
CA GLY A 41 0.39 -14.26 -19.16
C GLY A 41 0.87 -13.91 -17.75
N ASP A 42 1.99 -13.17 -17.63
CA ASP A 42 2.61 -12.79 -16.36
C ASP A 42 2.37 -11.31 -16.00
N ALA A 43 1.40 -10.65 -16.66
CA ALA A 43 1.17 -9.22 -16.51
C ALA A 43 0.94 -8.80 -15.04
N LEU A 44 0.25 -9.62 -14.26
CA LEU A 44 -0.03 -9.33 -12.87
C LEU A 44 1.22 -9.53 -11.98
N HIS A 45 2.04 -10.54 -12.26
CA HIS A 45 3.33 -10.71 -11.55
C HIS A 45 4.27 -9.53 -11.80
N VAL A 46 4.38 -9.06 -13.05
CA VAL A 46 5.15 -7.85 -13.41
C VAL A 46 4.57 -6.62 -12.70
N ALA A 47 3.25 -6.50 -12.65
CA ALA A 47 2.59 -5.39 -11.98
C ALA A 47 2.86 -5.37 -10.47
N VAL A 48 2.71 -6.51 -9.79
CA VAL A 48 2.97 -6.64 -8.36
C VAL A 48 4.44 -6.38 -8.04
N ALA A 49 5.36 -6.98 -8.80
CA ALA A 49 6.80 -6.82 -8.62
C ALA A 49 7.26 -5.36 -8.80
N THR A 50 6.85 -4.73 -9.90
CA THR A 50 7.19 -3.35 -10.22
C THR A 50 6.56 -2.37 -9.22
N SER A 51 5.31 -2.62 -8.81
CA SER A 51 4.64 -1.84 -7.78
C SER A 51 5.33 -1.94 -6.42
N ALA A 52 5.90 -3.09 -6.07
CA ALA A 52 6.65 -3.27 -4.83
C ALA A 52 7.87 -2.36 -4.77
N VAL A 53 8.61 -2.21 -5.88
CA VAL A 53 9.75 -1.27 -5.99
C VAL A 53 9.28 0.17 -5.81
N VAL A 54 8.22 0.58 -6.51
CA VAL A 54 7.65 1.93 -6.39
C VAL A 54 7.19 2.19 -4.96
N MET A 55 6.51 1.22 -4.36
CA MET A 55 6.03 1.29 -2.98
C MET A 55 7.18 1.41 -1.98
N LEU A 56 8.28 0.69 -2.17
CA LEU A 56 9.46 0.76 -1.31
C LEU A 56 10.02 2.19 -1.27
N VAL A 57 10.25 2.79 -2.44
CA VAL A 57 10.80 4.14 -2.56
C VAL A 57 9.83 5.19 -2.00
N ASN A 58 8.55 5.12 -2.38
CA ASN A 58 7.55 6.07 -1.93
C ASN A 58 7.31 6.00 -0.41
N SER A 59 7.17 4.78 0.15
CA SER A 59 6.97 4.58 1.58
C SER A 59 8.19 4.99 2.40
N ALA A 60 9.41 4.77 1.89
CA ALA A 60 10.63 5.25 2.52
C ALA A 60 10.65 6.78 2.62
N GLY A 61 10.37 7.46 1.50
CA GLY A 61 10.27 8.93 1.48
C GLY A 61 9.19 9.48 2.41
N ALA A 62 8.01 8.86 2.41
CA ALA A 62 6.90 9.24 3.29
C ALA A 62 7.22 8.97 4.77
N THR A 63 7.91 7.85 5.07
CA THR A 63 8.36 7.52 6.44
C THR A 63 9.35 8.54 6.97
N VAL A 64 10.35 8.91 6.17
CA VAL A 64 11.32 9.97 6.56
C VAL A 64 10.61 11.29 6.82
N ALA A 65 9.64 11.65 5.99
CA ALA A 65 8.83 12.85 6.20
C ALA A 65 8.00 12.78 7.50
N GLY A 66 7.38 11.63 7.77
CA GLY A 66 6.62 11.38 9.01
C GLY A 66 7.48 11.43 10.27
N LEU A 67 8.69 10.88 10.21
CA LEU A 67 9.68 10.94 11.31
C LEU A 67 10.09 12.39 11.60
N ARG A 68 10.41 13.17 10.56
CA ARG A 68 10.75 14.60 10.70
C ARG A 68 9.60 15.43 11.25
N ALA A 69 8.36 15.05 10.98
CA ALA A 69 7.16 15.70 11.49
C ALA A 69 6.76 15.25 12.91
N GLY A 70 7.50 14.32 13.53
CA GLY A 70 7.20 13.78 14.87
C GLY A 70 5.90 12.96 14.96
N ARG A 71 5.38 12.48 13.83
CA ARG A 71 4.10 11.75 13.77
C ARG A 71 4.24 10.24 13.90
N VAL A 72 5.45 9.71 13.79
CA VAL A 72 5.71 8.27 13.86
C VAL A 72 5.86 7.84 15.31
N ARG A 73 4.87 7.10 15.80
CA ARG A 73 4.81 6.61 17.18
C ARG A 73 5.31 5.17 17.25
N ARG A 74 6.40 4.92 17.96
CA ARG A 74 7.03 3.61 18.07
C ARG A 74 6.13 2.55 18.70
N GLU A 75 5.26 2.95 19.62
CA GLU A 75 4.32 2.07 20.32
C GLU A 75 3.33 1.34 19.39
N TYR A 76 2.98 1.95 18.24
CA TYR A 76 2.12 1.34 17.23
C TYR A 76 2.90 0.61 16.14
N LEU A 77 4.20 0.86 16.03
CA LEU A 77 5.06 0.18 15.05
C LEU A 77 5.60 -1.14 15.57
N TRP A 78 6.00 -1.17 16.83
CA TRP A 78 6.62 -2.32 17.43
C TRP A 78 5.66 -3.04 18.39
N PRO A 79 5.46 -4.38 18.30
CA PRO A 79 6.14 -5.34 17.41
C PRO A 79 5.46 -5.56 16.05
N LEU A 80 4.38 -4.83 15.73
CA LEU A 80 3.57 -5.02 14.52
C LEU A 80 4.42 -5.10 13.23
N ALA A 81 5.40 -4.19 13.06
CA ALA A 81 6.24 -4.15 11.86
C ALA A 81 7.04 -5.45 11.62
N VAL A 82 7.48 -6.11 12.69
CA VAL A 82 8.21 -7.39 12.58
C VAL A 82 7.28 -8.50 12.08
N PHE A 83 6.10 -8.62 12.67
CA PHE A 83 5.13 -9.64 12.25
C PHE A 83 4.57 -9.36 10.86
N VAL A 84 4.39 -8.09 10.48
CA VAL A 84 4.08 -7.70 9.09
C VAL A 84 5.20 -8.13 8.14
N GLY A 85 6.46 -7.94 8.49
CA GLY A 85 7.60 -8.41 7.70
C GLY A 85 7.64 -9.92 7.55
N LEU A 86 7.46 -10.66 8.65
CA LEU A 86 7.39 -12.14 8.62
C LEU A 86 6.22 -12.65 7.77
N GLY A 87 5.04 -12.04 7.93
CA GLY A 87 3.89 -12.33 7.08
C GLY A 87 4.16 -12.03 5.61
N ALA A 88 4.86 -10.93 5.31
CA ALA A 88 5.20 -10.54 3.95
C ALA A 88 6.07 -11.58 3.24
N VAL A 89 6.99 -12.25 3.96
CA VAL A 89 7.77 -13.36 3.40
C VAL A 89 6.84 -14.48 2.92
N LEU A 90 5.90 -14.90 3.77
CA LEU A 90 4.94 -15.96 3.43
C LEU A 90 4.06 -15.56 2.22
N GLY A 91 3.57 -14.32 2.22
CA GLY A 91 2.72 -13.79 1.14
C GLY A 91 3.45 -13.68 -0.18
N ALA A 92 4.70 -13.17 -0.20
CA ALA A 92 5.49 -13.03 -1.40
C ALA A 92 5.80 -14.40 -2.04
N PHE A 93 6.22 -15.38 -1.24
CA PHE A 93 6.42 -16.74 -1.75
C PHE A 93 5.12 -17.38 -2.25
N ALA A 94 4.00 -17.23 -1.53
CA ALA A 94 2.72 -17.76 -1.99
C ALA A 94 2.29 -17.15 -3.33
N ALA A 95 2.56 -15.87 -3.54
CA ALA A 95 2.20 -15.17 -4.77
C ALA A 95 2.96 -15.68 -6.00
N THR A 96 4.22 -16.13 -5.86
CA THR A 96 4.99 -16.67 -7.00
C THR A 96 4.41 -17.96 -7.57
N TRP A 97 3.55 -18.63 -6.81
CA TRP A 97 2.90 -19.90 -7.20
C TRP A 97 1.42 -19.71 -7.55
N ALA A 98 0.88 -18.54 -7.29
CA ALA A 98 -0.54 -18.25 -7.51
C ALA A 98 -0.80 -17.86 -8.97
N PRO A 99 -1.80 -18.44 -9.64
CA PRO A 99 -2.19 -18.01 -10.98
C PRO A 99 -2.82 -16.62 -10.95
N ASP A 100 -2.61 -15.83 -12.00
CA ASP A 100 -3.08 -14.44 -12.12
C ASP A 100 -4.58 -14.27 -11.84
N GLY A 101 -5.41 -15.22 -12.30
CA GLY A 101 -6.85 -15.19 -12.03
C GLY A 101 -7.20 -15.28 -10.53
N LEU A 102 -6.44 -16.08 -9.77
CA LEU A 102 -6.61 -16.18 -8.32
C LEU A 102 -6.17 -14.88 -7.63
N LEU A 103 -5.03 -14.32 -8.03
CA LEU A 103 -4.54 -13.04 -7.47
C LEU A 103 -5.55 -11.92 -7.71
N ARG A 104 -6.14 -11.84 -8.91
CA ARG A 104 -7.18 -10.86 -9.24
C ARG A 104 -8.43 -11.02 -8.36
N LEU A 105 -8.90 -12.25 -8.19
CA LEU A 105 -10.06 -12.56 -7.34
C LEU A 105 -9.77 -12.19 -5.88
N LEU A 106 -8.60 -12.58 -5.36
CA LEU A 106 -8.17 -12.25 -3.99
C LEU A 106 -8.04 -10.75 -3.79
N PHE A 107 -7.55 -10.03 -4.80
CA PHE A 107 -7.45 -8.56 -4.74
C PHE A 107 -8.84 -7.91 -4.66
N ALA A 108 -9.79 -8.33 -5.50
CA ALA A 108 -11.15 -7.83 -5.44
C ALA A 108 -11.83 -8.17 -4.10
N ALA A 109 -11.69 -9.40 -3.62
CA ALA A 109 -12.21 -9.83 -2.32
C ALA A 109 -11.60 -9.01 -1.16
N TYR A 110 -10.30 -8.78 -1.20
CA TYR A 110 -9.58 -7.95 -0.23
C TYR A 110 -10.13 -6.52 -0.17
N LEU A 111 -10.35 -5.89 -1.34
CA LEU A 111 -10.94 -4.56 -1.41
C LEU A 111 -12.36 -4.55 -0.84
N MET A 112 -13.18 -5.50 -1.27
CA MET A 112 -14.56 -5.63 -0.79
C MET A 112 -14.60 -5.76 0.72
N VAL A 113 -13.82 -6.67 1.30
CA VAL A 113 -13.73 -6.89 2.75
C VAL A 113 -13.26 -5.62 3.46
N THR A 114 -12.26 -4.93 2.93
CA THR A 114 -11.73 -3.70 3.57
C THR A 114 -12.73 -2.56 3.51
N ILE A 115 -13.48 -2.42 2.41
CA ILE A 115 -14.56 -1.42 2.27
C ILE A 115 -15.67 -1.71 3.27
N LEU A 116 -16.16 -2.95 3.30
CA LEU A 116 -17.22 -3.36 4.24
C LEU A 116 -16.78 -3.18 5.69
N ASP A 117 -15.56 -3.58 6.02
CA ASP A 117 -14.97 -3.40 7.34
C ASP A 117 -14.86 -1.91 7.73
N SER A 118 -14.48 -1.04 6.80
CA SER A 118 -14.37 0.40 7.03
C SER A 118 -15.72 1.10 7.19
N LEU A 119 -16.76 0.62 6.50
CA LEU A 119 -18.09 1.20 6.56
C LEU A 119 -18.95 0.65 7.70
N LEU A 120 -18.92 -0.68 7.91
CA LEU A 120 -19.80 -1.36 8.86
C LEU A 120 -19.26 -1.35 10.29
N ARG A 121 -17.94 -1.44 10.46
CA ARG A 121 -17.34 -1.42 11.80
C ARG A 121 -17.16 0.01 12.31
N LYS A 122 -17.62 0.26 13.52
CA LYS A 122 -17.44 1.56 14.20
C LYS A 122 -15.95 1.88 14.38
N GLY A 123 -15.61 3.19 14.40
CA GLY A 123 -14.26 3.68 14.72
C GLY A 123 -13.40 4.03 13.50
N PHE A 124 -13.84 3.79 12.26
CA PHE A 124 -13.12 4.26 11.07
C PHE A 124 -13.52 5.70 10.69
N LEU A 125 -14.79 5.97 10.43
CA LEU A 125 -15.27 7.30 10.06
C LEU A 125 -15.27 8.28 11.24
N ARG A 126 -15.49 7.77 12.46
CA ARG A 126 -15.46 8.50 13.73
C ARG A 126 -14.60 7.70 14.70
N PRO A 127 -13.30 8.03 14.84
CA PRO A 127 -12.43 7.31 15.76
C PRO A 127 -12.88 7.54 17.20
N PRO A 128 -12.59 6.60 18.11
CA PRO A 128 -12.76 6.81 19.53
C PRO A 128 -11.95 8.03 20.01
N GLU A 129 -12.44 8.71 21.03
CA GLU A 129 -11.74 9.86 21.63
C GLU A 129 -10.46 9.41 22.35
N ASP A 130 -10.55 8.27 23.03
CA ASP A 130 -9.43 7.68 23.74
C ASP A 130 -8.55 6.82 22.83
N ARG A 131 -7.24 7.02 22.90
CA ARG A 131 -6.25 6.20 22.23
C ARG A 131 -6.01 4.92 23.01
N THR A 132 -6.12 3.78 22.31
CA THR A 132 -5.88 2.47 22.91
C THR A 132 -4.68 1.80 22.26
N PRO A 133 -3.80 1.12 23.04
CA PRO A 133 -2.67 0.39 22.49
C PRO A 133 -3.13 -0.78 21.60
N LEU A 134 -2.23 -1.27 20.78
CA LEU A 134 -2.47 -2.51 20.02
C LEU A 134 -2.40 -3.70 21.00
N GLY A 135 -3.44 -4.54 21.00
CA GLY A 135 -3.41 -5.78 21.74
C GLY A 135 -2.37 -6.75 21.17
N PRO A 136 -1.84 -7.67 22.00
CA PRO A 136 -0.77 -8.59 21.56
C PRO A 136 -1.19 -9.46 20.37
N VAL A 137 -2.41 -9.98 20.34
CA VAL A 137 -2.94 -10.77 19.21
C VAL A 137 -3.02 -9.94 17.92
N THR A 138 -3.44 -8.68 18.02
CA THR A 138 -3.49 -7.78 16.84
C THR A 138 -2.09 -7.47 16.33
N ALA A 139 -1.14 -7.25 17.23
CA ALA A 139 0.23 -6.94 16.86
C ALA A 139 0.98 -8.15 16.26
N THR A 140 0.69 -9.37 16.71
CA THR A 140 1.32 -10.61 16.24
C THR A 140 0.54 -11.26 15.09
N ALA A 141 -0.56 -11.98 15.38
CA ALA A 141 -1.34 -12.68 14.36
C ALA A 141 -1.96 -11.72 13.33
N GLY A 142 -2.45 -10.55 13.78
CA GLY A 142 -2.93 -9.50 12.89
C GLY A 142 -1.82 -8.99 11.97
N GLY A 143 -0.62 -8.75 12.51
CA GLY A 143 0.55 -8.35 11.74
C GLY A 143 0.95 -9.37 10.68
N LEU A 144 1.03 -10.66 11.06
CA LEU A 144 1.30 -11.75 10.11
C LEU A 144 0.28 -11.79 8.97
N GLY A 145 -1.02 -11.71 9.29
CA GLY A 145 -2.09 -11.71 8.30
C GLY A 145 -2.02 -10.49 7.37
N ILE A 146 -1.81 -9.29 7.92
CA ILE A 146 -1.65 -8.06 7.14
C ILE A 146 -0.47 -8.18 6.18
N GLY A 147 0.69 -8.61 6.67
CA GLY A 147 1.89 -8.77 5.85
C GLY A 147 1.72 -9.80 4.74
N ALA A 148 1.14 -10.96 5.07
CA ALA A 148 0.91 -12.03 4.11
C ALA A 148 -0.03 -11.59 2.97
N VAL A 149 -1.19 -11.03 3.30
CA VAL A 149 -2.15 -10.56 2.29
C VAL A 149 -1.60 -9.38 1.49
N ALA A 150 -0.97 -8.42 2.15
CA ALA A 150 -0.42 -7.24 1.48
C ALA A 150 0.69 -7.58 0.48
N SER A 151 1.59 -8.50 0.85
CA SER A 151 2.69 -8.92 -0.01
C SER A 151 2.23 -9.82 -1.15
N LEU A 152 1.28 -10.73 -0.88
CA LEU A 152 0.65 -11.58 -1.88
C LEU A 152 -0.01 -10.75 -3.00
N LEU A 153 -0.64 -9.63 -2.65
CA LEU A 153 -1.39 -8.79 -3.58
C LEU A 153 -0.59 -7.58 -4.11
N GLY A 154 0.64 -7.37 -3.64
CA GLY A 154 1.46 -6.23 -4.03
C GLY A 154 0.93 -4.86 -3.59
N VAL A 155 0.08 -4.84 -2.57
CA VAL A 155 -0.59 -3.63 -2.11
C VAL A 155 -0.07 -3.24 -0.74
N GLY A 156 0.80 -2.66 -0.38
CA GLY A 156 1.29 -2.30 0.97
C GLY A 156 0.32 -2.60 2.12
N GLY A 157 0.85 -2.82 3.28
CA GLY A 157 0.05 -3.13 4.47
C GLY A 157 -0.91 -2.02 4.91
N SER A 158 -0.77 -0.82 4.34
CA SER A 158 -1.51 0.39 4.72
C SER A 158 -3.03 0.29 4.57
N VAL A 159 -3.51 -0.44 3.56
CA VAL A 159 -4.96 -0.61 3.31
C VAL A 159 -5.65 -1.30 4.49
N LEU A 160 -4.97 -2.16 5.23
CA LEU A 160 -5.48 -2.77 6.47
C LEU A 160 -5.02 -2.03 7.74
N THR A 161 -3.80 -1.50 7.74
CA THR A 161 -3.26 -0.83 8.95
C THR A 161 -3.92 0.51 9.21
N VAL A 162 -4.31 1.28 8.18
CA VAL A 162 -5.01 2.56 8.39
C VAL A 162 -6.35 2.36 9.11
N PRO A 163 -7.28 1.50 8.67
CA PRO A 163 -8.50 1.22 9.42
C PRO A 163 -8.24 0.68 10.83
N LEU A 164 -7.24 -0.19 10.98
CA LEU A 164 -6.84 -0.72 12.28
C LEU A 164 -6.43 0.39 13.25
N LEU A 165 -5.53 1.28 12.82
CA LEU A 165 -5.02 2.38 13.63
C LEU A 165 -6.09 3.43 13.94
N ARG A 166 -6.99 3.69 13.00
CA ARG A 166 -8.14 4.57 13.19
C ARG A 166 -9.03 4.10 14.35
N ARG A 167 -9.30 2.79 14.43
CA ARG A 167 -10.09 2.20 15.52
C ARG A 167 -9.40 2.27 16.87
N LYS A 168 -8.10 2.54 16.87
CA LYS A 168 -7.31 2.78 18.08
C LYS A 168 -7.28 4.25 18.52
N GLY A 169 -8.14 5.10 17.93
CA GLY A 169 -8.28 6.51 18.29
C GLY A 169 -7.27 7.44 17.62
N LEU A 170 -6.57 6.99 16.57
CA LEU A 170 -5.67 7.87 15.82
C LEU A 170 -6.45 8.70 14.77
N SER A 171 -6.00 9.94 14.54
CA SER A 171 -6.47 10.74 13.41
C SER A 171 -6.10 10.09 12.08
N MET A 172 -6.77 10.45 10.99
CA MET A 172 -6.44 9.93 9.66
C MET A 172 -4.99 10.23 9.30
N THR A 173 -4.54 11.44 9.59
CA THR A 173 -3.16 11.88 9.33
C THR A 173 -2.12 11.08 10.12
N ASP A 174 -2.38 10.76 11.40
CA ASP A 174 -1.49 9.95 12.23
C ASP A 174 -1.49 8.48 11.80
N ALA A 175 -2.68 7.94 11.47
CA ALA A 175 -2.80 6.57 10.97
C ALA A 175 -2.04 6.36 9.65
N VAL A 176 -2.14 7.31 8.72
CA VAL A 176 -1.38 7.31 7.45
C VAL A 176 0.12 7.45 7.69
N ALA A 177 0.54 8.34 8.61
CA ALA A 177 1.95 8.50 8.94
C ALA A 177 2.59 7.21 9.50
N LEU A 178 1.82 6.38 10.19
CA LEU A 178 2.25 5.08 10.72
C LEU A 178 2.12 3.94 9.69
N ALA A 179 1.19 4.05 8.75
CA ALA A 179 0.99 3.03 7.72
C ALA A 179 2.16 2.94 6.73
N ASN A 180 2.81 4.07 6.40
CA ASN A 180 3.96 4.09 5.51
C ASN A 180 5.16 3.27 6.05
N PRO A 181 5.65 3.45 7.28
CA PRO A 181 6.71 2.60 7.83
C PRO A 181 6.30 1.14 7.99
N LEU A 182 5.01 0.84 8.21
CA LEU A 182 4.50 -0.55 8.24
C LEU A 182 4.45 -1.19 6.85
N SER A 183 4.39 -0.40 5.79
CA SER A 183 4.47 -0.89 4.40
C SER A 183 5.91 -1.18 3.95
N LEU A 184 6.93 -0.63 4.60
CA LEU A 184 8.33 -0.84 4.21
C LEU A 184 8.77 -2.31 4.25
N PRO A 185 8.52 -3.09 5.33
CA PRO A 185 8.90 -4.49 5.35
C PRO A 185 8.17 -5.30 4.26
N VAL A 186 6.92 -4.99 3.97
CA VAL A 186 6.16 -5.63 2.88
C VAL A 186 6.82 -5.33 1.53
N ALA A 187 7.06 -4.05 1.26
CA ALA A 187 7.65 -3.60 0.00
C ALA A 187 9.07 -4.16 -0.21
N LEU A 188 9.88 -4.17 0.85
CA LEU A 188 11.24 -4.71 0.79
C LEU A 188 11.24 -6.20 0.47
N VAL A 189 10.47 -6.99 1.21
CA VAL A 189 10.38 -8.44 1.01
C VAL A 189 9.83 -8.76 -0.37
N ALA A 190 8.74 -8.13 -0.79
CA ALA A 190 8.16 -8.34 -2.12
C ALA A 190 9.16 -7.97 -3.22
N THR A 191 9.83 -6.81 -3.11
CA THR A 191 10.87 -6.41 -4.08
C THR A 191 11.96 -7.45 -4.20
N VAL A 192 12.51 -7.94 -3.07
CA VAL A 192 13.58 -8.94 -3.07
C VAL A 192 13.09 -10.25 -3.68
N VAL A 193 11.97 -10.80 -3.23
CA VAL A 193 11.46 -12.07 -3.74
C VAL A 193 11.20 -12.00 -5.25
N TYR A 194 10.48 -10.98 -5.71
CA TYR A 194 10.13 -10.87 -7.13
C TYR A 194 11.29 -10.51 -8.04
N ALA A 195 12.33 -9.83 -7.52
CA ALA A 195 13.54 -9.57 -8.29
C ALA A 195 14.36 -10.84 -8.58
N PHE A 196 14.19 -11.91 -7.78
CA PHE A 196 14.91 -13.17 -7.94
C PHE A 196 14.08 -14.33 -8.47
N THR A 197 12.77 -14.17 -8.67
CA THR A 197 11.87 -15.29 -9.04
C THR A 197 11.38 -15.25 -10.49
N GLY A 198 11.56 -14.17 -11.23
CA GLY A 198 11.07 -14.03 -12.60
C GLY A 198 12.08 -14.45 -13.67
N PRO A 199 11.65 -14.58 -14.94
CA PRO A 199 12.49 -15.02 -16.05
C PRO A 199 13.46 -13.93 -16.57
N GLY A 200 13.27 -12.67 -16.20
CA GLY A 200 14.08 -11.54 -16.67
C GLY A 200 15.35 -11.29 -15.84
N PRO A 201 16.24 -10.38 -16.28
CA PRO A 201 17.45 -10.02 -15.54
C PRO A 201 17.18 -9.32 -14.21
N ALA A 202 16.00 -8.77 -14.03
CA ALA A 202 15.49 -8.18 -12.78
C ALA A 202 14.25 -8.94 -12.25
N GLY A 203 14.16 -10.22 -12.54
CA GLY A 203 13.00 -11.05 -12.22
C GLY A 203 11.75 -10.57 -12.95
N TYR A 204 10.67 -10.40 -12.20
CA TYR A 204 9.42 -9.84 -12.71
C TYR A 204 9.38 -8.29 -12.69
N VAL A 205 10.41 -7.61 -12.19
CA VAL A 205 10.43 -6.15 -12.12
C VAL A 205 10.67 -5.54 -13.50
N ASP A 206 9.80 -4.60 -13.92
CA ASP A 206 10.03 -3.73 -15.07
C ASP A 206 10.69 -2.42 -14.61
N PRO A 207 12.02 -2.23 -14.85
CA PRO A 207 12.72 -1.04 -14.37
C PRO A 207 12.27 0.24 -15.06
N LEU A 208 11.83 0.16 -16.33
CA LEU A 208 11.39 1.34 -17.09
C LEU A 208 10.04 1.82 -16.59
N ALA A 209 9.10 0.90 -16.34
CA ALA A 209 7.82 1.23 -15.74
C ALA A 209 7.99 1.77 -14.32
N ALA A 210 8.87 1.18 -13.50
CA ALA A 210 9.19 1.69 -12.16
C ALA A 210 9.75 3.12 -12.23
N ALA A 211 10.70 3.38 -13.12
CA ALA A 211 11.30 4.72 -13.30
C ALA A 211 10.26 5.76 -13.72
N ALA A 212 9.37 5.45 -14.67
CA ALA A 212 8.31 6.33 -15.12
C ALA A 212 7.33 6.68 -13.99
N LEU A 213 6.92 5.68 -13.20
CA LEU A 213 6.05 5.86 -12.03
C LEU A 213 6.72 6.71 -10.94
N LEU A 214 8.00 6.45 -10.65
CA LEU A 214 8.75 7.21 -9.65
C LEU A 214 9.02 8.64 -10.09
N ALA A 215 9.26 8.88 -11.38
CA ALA A 215 9.39 10.23 -11.93
C ALA A 215 8.13 11.07 -11.70
N GLY A 216 6.93 10.47 -11.73
CA GLY A 216 5.68 11.13 -11.38
C GLY A 216 5.46 11.23 -9.87
N SER A 217 5.70 10.14 -9.12
CA SER A 217 5.32 10.07 -7.70
C SER A 217 6.20 10.93 -6.79
N LEU A 218 7.51 10.93 -6.98
CA LEU A 218 8.44 11.63 -6.07
C LEU A 218 8.23 13.16 -6.04
N PRO A 219 8.12 13.87 -7.18
CA PRO A 219 7.80 15.30 -7.16
C PRO A 219 6.42 15.56 -6.52
N THR A 220 5.44 14.71 -6.83
CA THR A 220 4.09 14.84 -6.31
C THR A 220 4.06 14.65 -4.79
N ILE A 221 4.77 13.67 -4.24
CA ILE A 221 4.93 13.49 -2.79
C ILE A 221 5.52 14.76 -2.16
N ALA A 222 6.56 15.33 -2.77
CA ALA A 222 7.21 16.54 -2.27
C ALA A 222 6.26 17.76 -2.21
N ILE A 223 5.34 17.86 -3.15
CA ILE A 223 4.35 18.95 -3.22
C ILE A 223 3.17 18.67 -2.28
N VAL A 224 2.52 17.53 -2.40
CA VAL A 224 1.26 17.19 -1.71
C VAL A 224 1.43 17.13 -0.19
N ARG A 225 2.58 16.70 0.31
CA ARG A 225 2.87 16.66 1.75
C ARG A 225 2.73 18.00 2.45
N ARG A 226 2.87 19.12 1.72
CA ARG A 226 2.70 20.48 2.27
C ARG A 226 1.24 20.80 2.59
N PHE A 227 0.30 20.09 1.97
CA PHE A 227 -1.14 20.33 2.08
C PHE A 227 -1.88 19.22 2.81
N ALA A 228 -1.29 18.03 2.97
CA ALA A 228 -1.93 16.84 3.53
C ALA A 228 -2.51 17.04 4.96
N GLY A 229 -1.86 17.88 5.78
CA GLY A 229 -2.33 18.17 7.14
C GLY A 229 -3.52 19.15 7.22
N ARG A 230 -3.98 19.70 6.08
CA ARG A 230 -5.08 20.68 6.04
C ARG A 230 -6.45 20.04 5.82
N LEU A 231 -6.49 18.76 5.45
CA LEU A 231 -7.75 18.07 5.19
C LEU A 231 -8.49 17.77 6.51
N PRO A 232 -9.79 18.10 6.61
CA PRO A 232 -10.61 17.69 7.72
C PRO A 232 -10.63 16.15 7.83
N ASP A 233 -10.48 15.64 9.05
CA ASP A 233 -10.31 14.20 9.31
C ASP A 233 -11.41 13.32 8.69
N ARG A 234 -12.68 13.78 8.78
CA ARG A 234 -13.83 13.08 8.21
C ARG A 234 -13.81 13.04 6.67
N VAL A 235 -13.45 14.16 6.03
CA VAL A 235 -13.33 14.24 4.56
C VAL A 235 -12.23 13.29 4.09
N HIS A 236 -11.12 13.25 4.81
CA HIS A 236 -10.00 12.37 4.54
C HIS A 236 -10.40 10.89 4.64
N ALA A 237 -11.17 10.50 5.68
CA ALA A 237 -11.66 9.13 5.83
C ALA A 237 -12.67 8.74 4.74
N VAL A 238 -13.57 9.64 4.33
CA VAL A 238 -14.53 9.39 3.23
C VAL A 238 -13.80 9.25 1.90
N ALA A 239 -12.82 10.12 1.62
CA ALA A 239 -12.01 10.04 0.41
C ALA A 239 -11.20 8.73 0.32
N TYR A 240 -10.74 8.21 1.47
CA TYR A 240 -10.10 6.89 1.55
C TYR A 240 -11.04 5.77 1.06
N VAL A 241 -12.26 5.71 1.56
CA VAL A 241 -13.26 4.71 1.14
C VAL A 241 -13.62 4.89 -0.34
N GLY A 242 -13.79 6.13 -0.78
CA GLY A 242 -14.06 6.45 -2.19
C GLY A 242 -12.97 5.93 -3.13
N LEU A 243 -11.70 6.04 -2.73
CA LEU A 243 -10.59 5.51 -3.52
C LEU A 243 -10.59 3.97 -3.55
N LEU A 244 -10.90 3.31 -2.42
CA LEU A 244 -11.04 1.85 -2.40
C LEU A 244 -12.15 1.36 -3.33
N LEU A 245 -13.29 2.08 -3.35
CA LEU A 245 -14.41 1.78 -4.27
C LEU A 245 -14.00 1.98 -5.73
N ALA A 246 -13.33 3.08 -6.05
CA ALA A 246 -12.83 3.33 -7.40
C ALA A 246 -11.87 2.24 -7.88
N ALA A 247 -10.98 1.77 -7.00
CA ALA A 247 -10.08 0.68 -7.33
C ALA A 247 -10.79 -0.67 -7.47
N LEU A 248 -11.82 -0.94 -6.66
CA LEU A 248 -12.62 -2.15 -6.80
C LEU A 248 -13.31 -2.19 -8.18
N VAL A 249 -13.91 -1.07 -8.59
CA VAL A 249 -14.53 -0.96 -9.93
C VAL A 249 -13.52 -1.13 -11.05
N ALA A 250 -12.29 -0.66 -10.87
CA ALA A 250 -11.23 -0.79 -11.89
C ALA A 250 -10.69 -2.24 -12.03
N VAL A 251 -10.89 -3.09 -11.04
CA VAL A 251 -10.41 -4.49 -11.03
C VAL A 251 -11.48 -5.48 -11.51
N LEU A 252 -12.76 -5.14 -11.34
CA LEU A 252 -13.90 -5.95 -11.80
C LEU A 252 -14.11 -5.84 -13.32
#